data_90b458c9fd0e117e6f4456e134faee48
#
_entry.id   90b458c9fd0e117e6f4456e134faee48
#
_cell.length_a   1.000
_cell.length_b   1.000
_cell.length_c   1.000
_cell.angle_alpha   90.00
_cell.angle_beta   90.00
_cell.angle_gamma   90.00
#
_symmetry.space_group_name_H-M   'P 1'
#
loop_
_entity.id
_entity.type
_entity.pdbx_description
1 polymer ?
#
loop_
_entity_poly.entity_id
_entity_poly.type
_entity_poly.pdbx_seq_one_letter_code
_entity_poly.pdbx_strand_id
1 'polypeptide(L)'
;MPKDPAQEFGHPEWYPYRSVCTISTHDMSTLRGWWEEDFQQTQRYYNTMLGHYGAAPATATPEFCEEVVRKHLQSNSILAILSLQDWMSMDGKWRNPNAQEERINVPANPRHYWRWRMHLTLEQLMKAESLNEKIKELIAQNGR
;
A
#
# COMPACT_ATOMS: atom_id res chain seq x y z
N MET A 1 7.15 8.38 -8.64
CA MET A 1 6.61 9.65 -9.16
C MET A 1 6.37 9.51 -10.66
N PRO A 2 5.24 9.99 -11.18
CA PRO A 2 4.99 9.99 -12.62
C PRO A 2 6.09 10.75 -13.35
N LYS A 3 6.53 10.25 -14.49
CA LYS A 3 7.54 10.94 -15.35
C LYS A 3 6.93 12.12 -16.08
N ASP A 4 5.63 12.10 -16.31
CA ASP A 4 4.88 13.14 -16.99
C ASP A 4 4.18 14.03 -15.94
N PRO A 5 4.45 15.34 -15.90
CA PRO A 5 3.76 16.26 -14.99
C PRO A 5 2.24 16.29 -15.17
N ALA A 6 1.72 15.85 -16.31
CA ALA A 6 0.28 15.74 -16.56
C ALA A 6 -0.35 14.48 -15.90
N GLN A 7 0.46 13.54 -15.43
CA GLN A 7 -0.02 12.33 -14.76
C GLN A 7 -0.01 12.53 -13.25
N GLU A 8 -1.17 12.50 -12.65
CA GLU A 8 -1.29 12.58 -11.18
C GLU A 8 -0.78 11.30 -10.49
N PHE A 9 -1.01 10.13 -11.09
CA PHE A 9 -0.61 8.83 -10.53
C PHE A 9 0.38 8.11 -11.44
N GLY A 10 1.33 7.40 -10.82
CA GLY A 10 2.22 6.51 -11.55
C GLY A 10 1.50 5.22 -11.95
N HIS A 11 1.74 4.77 -13.18
CA HIS A 11 1.26 3.51 -13.69
C HIS A 11 2.35 2.44 -13.53
N PRO A 12 2.23 1.49 -12.58
CA PRO A 12 3.29 0.50 -12.31
C PRO A 12 3.67 -0.32 -13.54
N GLU A 13 2.73 -0.59 -14.44
CA GLU A 13 2.94 -1.30 -15.70
C GLU A 13 3.87 -0.59 -16.69
N TRP A 14 4.05 0.74 -16.53
CA TRP A 14 4.93 1.55 -17.40
C TRP A 14 6.31 1.81 -16.79
N TYR A 15 6.58 1.27 -15.60
CA TYR A 15 7.87 1.47 -14.96
C TYR A 15 8.97 0.76 -15.75
N PRO A 16 10.19 1.34 -15.83
CA PRO A 16 11.31 0.68 -16.46
C PRO A 16 11.62 -0.65 -15.78
N TYR A 17 12.07 -1.66 -16.54
CA TYR A 17 12.46 -2.95 -15.95
C TYR A 17 13.48 -2.79 -14.82
N ARG A 18 14.54 -1.98 -15.04
CA ARG A 18 15.56 -1.70 -14.02
C ARG A 18 15.11 -0.64 -13.02
N SER A 19 14.07 -0.95 -12.27
CA SER A 19 13.52 -0.08 -11.21
C SER A 19 13.00 -0.89 -10.04
N VAL A 20 12.68 -0.19 -8.95
CA VAL A 20 11.97 -0.71 -7.79
C VAL A 20 10.58 -0.11 -7.78
N CYS A 21 9.56 -0.96 -7.64
CA CYS A 21 8.19 -0.55 -7.40
C CYS A 21 7.88 -0.67 -5.91
N THR A 22 7.27 0.34 -5.33
CA THR A 22 6.80 0.34 -3.93
C THR A 22 5.50 1.13 -3.82
N ILE A 23 4.65 0.78 -2.86
CA ILE A 23 3.43 1.52 -2.53
C ILE A 23 3.80 2.69 -1.62
N SER A 24 4.46 2.40 -0.50
CA SER A 24 4.85 3.38 0.50
C SER A 24 6.28 3.19 0.97
N THR A 25 6.81 4.21 1.65
CA THR A 25 8.10 4.16 2.34
C THR A 25 7.93 4.67 3.76
N HIS A 26 8.99 4.57 4.57
CA HIS A 26 8.97 5.08 5.94
C HIS A 26 8.77 6.61 6.03
N ASP A 27 9.04 7.37 4.97
CA ASP A 27 8.94 8.83 4.94
C ASP A 27 7.60 9.36 4.41
N MET A 28 6.67 8.49 4.10
CA MET A 28 5.35 8.85 3.60
C MET A 28 4.26 8.03 4.29
N SER A 29 3.01 8.37 4.04
CA SER A 29 1.88 7.61 4.58
C SER A 29 1.83 6.20 3.98
N THR A 30 1.37 5.24 4.76
CA THR A 30 0.99 3.92 4.23
C THR A 30 -0.17 4.06 3.25
N LEU A 31 -0.47 3.02 2.49
CA LEU A 31 -1.62 3.00 1.58
C LEU A 31 -2.91 3.47 2.27
N ARG A 32 -3.18 2.94 3.46
CA ARG A 32 -4.39 3.27 4.21
C ARG A 32 -4.39 4.71 4.72
N GLY A 33 -3.25 5.17 5.24
CA GLY A 33 -3.10 6.56 5.67
C GLY A 33 -3.30 7.53 4.51
N TRP A 34 -2.67 7.27 3.37
CA TRP A 34 -2.82 8.07 2.16
C TRP A 34 -4.26 8.09 1.65
N TRP A 35 -4.97 6.97 1.71
CA TRP A 35 -6.37 6.88 1.28
C TRP A 35 -7.28 7.86 2.03
N GLU A 36 -6.99 8.12 3.29
CA GLU A 36 -7.78 8.96 4.18
C GLU A 36 -7.31 10.43 4.22
N GLU A 37 -6.15 10.78 3.63
CA GLU A 37 -5.59 12.13 3.69
C GLU A 37 -6.34 13.13 2.79
N ASP A 38 -6.71 12.74 1.58
CA ASP A 38 -7.40 13.60 0.61
C ASP A 38 -8.44 12.80 -0.17
N PHE A 39 -9.70 12.96 0.22
CA PHE A 39 -10.81 12.24 -0.42
C PHE A 39 -10.94 12.54 -1.91
N GLN A 40 -10.63 13.76 -2.37
CA GLN A 40 -10.73 14.09 -3.79
C GLN A 40 -9.64 13.37 -4.59
N GLN A 41 -8.42 13.28 -4.06
CA GLN A 41 -7.34 12.52 -4.67
C GLN A 41 -7.68 11.02 -4.70
N THR A 42 -8.15 10.49 -3.57
CA THR A 42 -8.58 9.09 -3.46
C THR A 42 -9.71 8.76 -4.43
N GLN A 43 -10.70 9.65 -4.59
CA GLN A 43 -11.78 9.46 -5.56
C GLN A 43 -11.25 9.39 -7.00
N ARG A 44 -10.29 10.25 -7.36
CA ARG A 44 -9.67 10.19 -8.69
C ARG A 44 -8.89 8.90 -8.89
N TYR A 45 -8.10 8.49 -7.88
CA TYR A 45 -7.37 7.22 -7.93
C TYR A 45 -8.33 6.03 -8.09
N TYR A 46 -9.39 5.99 -7.30
CA TYR A 46 -10.43 4.97 -7.35
C TYR A 46 -11.04 4.83 -8.76
N ASN A 47 -11.35 5.95 -9.42
CA ASN A 47 -11.91 5.94 -10.74
C ASN A 47 -10.90 5.63 -11.85
N THR A 48 -9.71 6.25 -11.81
CA THR A 48 -8.76 6.20 -12.93
C THR A 48 -7.78 5.04 -12.84
N MET A 49 -7.32 4.72 -11.64
CA MET A 49 -6.30 3.69 -11.44
C MET A 49 -6.90 2.32 -11.12
N LEU A 50 -7.99 2.28 -10.34
CA LEU A 50 -8.68 1.05 -10.01
C LEU A 50 -9.84 0.74 -10.97
N GLY A 51 -10.29 1.71 -11.75
CA GLY A 51 -11.35 1.51 -12.75
C GLY A 51 -12.76 1.38 -12.16
N HIS A 52 -12.96 1.81 -10.91
CA HIS A 52 -14.26 1.73 -10.25
C HIS A 52 -15.12 2.97 -10.53
N TYR A 53 -16.43 2.80 -10.40
CA TYR A 53 -17.43 3.86 -10.55
C TYR A 53 -18.14 4.13 -9.23
N GLY A 54 -18.69 5.33 -9.09
CA GLY A 54 -19.39 5.75 -7.89
C GLY A 54 -18.47 6.39 -6.85
N ALA A 55 -18.93 6.52 -5.61
CA ALA A 55 -18.16 7.12 -4.53
C ALA A 55 -17.11 6.13 -3.99
N ALA A 56 -15.87 6.59 -3.86
CA ALA A 56 -14.84 5.83 -3.16
C ALA A 56 -15.23 5.66 -1.69
N PRO A 57 -14.94 4.51 -1.07
CA PRO A 57 -15.15 4.36 0.37
C PRO A 57 -14.24 5.30 1.16
N ALA A 58 -14.76 5.80 2.29
CA ALA A 58 -14.03 6.75 3.15
C ALA A 58 -12.73 6.17 3.71
N THR A 59 -12.65 4.86 3.87
CA THR A 59 -11.45 4.13 4.34
C THR A 59 -11.06 3.05 3.33
N ALA A 60 -9.77 2.78 3.20
CA ALA A 60 -9.27 1.70 2.35
C ALA A 60 -9.72 0.34 2.90
N THR A 61 -10.63 -0.34 2.19
CA THR A 61 -11.05 -1.70 2.56
C THR A 61 -9.95 -2.70 2.24
N PRO A 62 -9.94 -3.89 2.88
CA PRO A 62 -8.97 -4.94 2.59
C PRO A 62 -8.94 -5.31 1.09
N GLU A 63 -10.09 -5.33 0.43
CA GLU A 63 -10.23 -5.67 -0.98
C GLU A 63 -9.55 -4.64 -1.87
N PHE A 64 -9.74 -3.34 -1.61
CA PHE A 64 -9.05 -2.28 -2.35
C PHE A 64 -7.55 -2.26 -2.07
N CYS A 65 -7.13 -2.53 -0.83
CA CYS A 65 -5.72 -2.68 -0.52
C CYS A 65 -5.10 -3.84 -1.30
N GLU A 66 -5.78 -4.98 -1.40
CA GLU A 66 -5.33 -6.12 -2.20
C GLU A 66 -5.21 -5.76 -3.69
N GLU A 67 -6.17 -5.02 -4.23
CA GLU A 67 -6.14 -4.59 -5.62
C GLU A 67 -4.94 -3.69 -5.91
N VAL A 68 -4.64 -2.75 -5.02
CA VAL A 68 -3.45 -1.89 -5.14
C VAL A 68 -2.16 -2.70 -5.04
N VAL A 69 -2.05 -3.63 -4.08
CA VAL A 69 -0.91 -4.53 -3.95
C VAL A 69 -0.71 -5.35 -5.23
N ARG A 70 -1.78 -5.93 -5.76
CA ARG A 70 -1.76 -6.70 -7.02
C ARG A 70 -1.24 -5.87 -8.19
N LYS A 71 -1.71 -4.63 -8.36
CA LYS A 71 -1.19 -3.71 -9.39
C LYS A 71 0.32 -3.48 -9.27
N HIS A 72 0.84 -3.35 -8.06
CA HIS A 72 2.27 -3.15 -7.83
C HIS A 72 3.08 -4.43 -8.09
N LEU A 73 2.53 -5.60 -7.77
CA LEU A 73 3.14 -6.89 -8.11
C LEU A 73 3.16 -7.12 -9.64
N GLN A 74 2.18 -6.60 -10.37
CA GLN A 74 2.11 -6.65 -11.83
C GLN A 74 3.02 -5.61 -12.53
N SER A 75 3.74 -4.78 -11.75
CA SER A 75 4.62 -3.78 -12.34
C SER A 75 5.71 -4.43 -13.20
N ASN A 76 6.18 -3.67 -14.20
CA ASN A 76 7.32 -4.10 -15.03
C ASN A 76 8.67 -4.00 -14.29
N SER A 77 8.70 -3.47 -13.06
CA SER A 77 9.93 -3.34 -12.27
C SER A 77 10.52 -4.69 -11.91
N ILE A 78 11.87 -4.81 -11.95
CA ILE A 78 12.55 -6.05 -11.53
C ILE A 78 12.32 -6.38 -10.06
N LEU A 79 12.14 -5.38 -9.21
CA LEU A 79 11.84 -5.53 -7.79
C LEU A 79 10.52 -4.85 -7.43
N ALA A 80 9.66 -5.55 -6.67
CA ALA A 80 8.53 -4.98 -5.98
C ALA A 80 8.78 -5.14 -4.47
N ILE A 81 9.05 -4.03 -3.78
CA ILE A 81 9.35 -4.01 -2.35
C ILE A 81 8.24 -3.23 -1.66
N LEU A 82 7.40 -3.92 -0.89
CA LEU A 82 6.26 -3.34 -0.19
C LEU A 82 6.53 -3.32 1.31
N SER A 83 6.04 -2.30 1.99
CA SER A 83 6.12 -2.24 3.45
C SER A 83 5.27 -3.34 4.10
N LEU A 84 5.63 -3.76 5.29
CA LEU A 84 4.83 -4.76 6.02
C LEU A 84 3.41 -4.24 6.30
N GLN A 85 3.27 -2.94 6.56
CA GLN A 85 1.97 -2.30 6.76
C GLN A 85 1.08 -2.41 5.52
N ASP A 86 1.67 -2.20 4.32
CA ASP A 86 0.92 -2.32 3.07
C ASP A 86 0.52 -3.78 2.80
N TRP A 87 1.38 -4.75 3.12
CA TRP A 87 1.00 -6.17 3.07
C TRP A 87 -0.12 -6.51 4.04
N MET A 88 -0.05 -6.08 5.30
CA MET A 88 -1.09 -6.32 6.31
C MET A 88 -2.41 -5.63 5.95
N SER A 89 -2.38 -4.54 5.20
CA SER A 89 -3.59 -3.78 4.84
C SER A 89 -4.66 -4.61 4.13
N MET A 90 -4.24 -5.69 3.47
CA MET A 90 -5.13 -6.61 2.73
C MET A 90 -5.95 -7.55 3.61
N ASP A 91 -5.71 -7.58 4.92
CA ASP A 91 -6.41 -8.49 5.83
C ASP A 91 -7.03 -7.71 6.99
N GLY A 92 -8.37 -7.74 7.07
CA GLY A 92 -9.13 -6.99 8.07
C GLY A 92 -8.86 -7.42 9.52
N LYS A 93 -8.36 -8.64 9.74
CA LYS A 93 -8.04 -9.17 11.06
C LYS A 93 -6.63 -8.77 11.52
N TRP A 94 -5.68 -8.75 10.59
CA TRP A 94 -4.27 -8.62 10.91
C TRP A 94 -3.70 -7.20 10.68
N ARG A 95 -4.43 -6.33 9.97
CA ARG A 95 -4.05 -4.92 9.82
C ARG A 95 -4.22 -4.15 11.13
N ASN A 96 -3.49 -3.07 11.32
CA ASN A 96 -3.71 -2.20 12.48
C ASN A 96 -5.16 -1.67 12.47
N PRO A 97 -5.89 -1.73 13.58
CA PRO A 97 -7.22 -1.13 13.66
C PRO A 97 -7.25 0.36 13.30
N ASN A 98 -6.17 1.09 13.62
CA ASN A 98 -6.00 2.51 13.32
C ASN A 98 -4.96 2.73 12.21
N ALA A 99 -5.41 3.16 11.02
CA ALA A 99 -4.53 3.42 9.88
C ALA A 99 -3.47 4.51 10.18
N GLN A 100 -3.80 5.48 11.01
CA GLN A 100 -2.88 6.59 11.32
C GLN A 100 -1.69 6.13 12.19
N GLU A 101 -1.81 5.04 12.92
CA GLU A 101 -0.73 4.45 13.71
C GLU A 101 0.26 3.62 12.89
N GLU A 102 -0.01 3.40 11.62
CA GLU A 102 0.87 2.68 10.72
C GLU A 102 2.06 3.54 10.23
N ARG A 103 1.95 4.86 10.31
CA ARG A 103 2.96 5.79 9.81
C ARG A 103 4.21 5.76 10.68
N ILE A 104 5.38 5.57 10.04
CA ILE A 104 6.67 5.45 10.75
C ILE A 104 7.29 6.82 10.98
N ASN A 105 7.34 7.67 9.96
CA ASN A 105 7.99 8.97 10.02
C ASN A 105 7.09 10.08 9.44
N VAL A 106 7.27 11.28 9.98
CA VAL A 106 6.64 12.52 9.47
C VAL A 106 7.76 13.53 9.21
N PRO A 107 8.39 13.53 8.01
CA PRO A 107 9.57 14.34 7.72
C PRO A 107 9.36 15.86 7.93
N ALA A 108 8.14 16.34 7.73
CA ALA A 108 7.78 17.73 7.97
C ALA A 108 7.76 18.14 9.47
N ASN A 109 7.80 17.16 10.38
CA ASN A 109 7.80 17.41 11.82
C ASN A 109 9.22 17.27 12.38
N PRO A 110 9.94 18.38 12.68
CA PRO A 110 11.30 18.34 13.20
C PRO A 110 11.41 17.75 14.61
N ARG A 111 10.28 17.57 15.29
CA ARG A 111 10.21 16.95 16.63
C ARG A 111 9.66 15.54 16.59
N HIS A 112 9.58 14.93 15.40
CA HIS A 112 9.14 13.54 15.28
C HIS A 112 10.19 12.59 15.84
N TYR A 113 9.73 11.63 16.64
CA TYR A 113 10.58 10.56 17.19
C TYR A 113 10.28 9.24 16.49
N TRP A 114 11.28 8.54 16.03
CA TRP A 114 11.20 7.22 15.41
C TRP A 114 10.89 6.15 16.47
N ARG A 115 9.63 6.08 16.90
CA ARG A 115 9.16 5.17 17.96
C ARG A 115 8.13 4.17 17.48
N TRP A 116 7.94 4.07 16.17
CA TRP A 116 6.95 3.15 15.64
C TRP A 116 7.21 1.73 16.14
N ARG A 117 6.14 1.05 16.52
CA ARG A 117 6.13 -0.36 16.90
C ARG A 117 5.01 -1.05 16.14
N MET A 118 5.31 -2.21 15.57
CA MET A 118 4.30 -3.08 15.02
C MET A 118 3.30 -3.47 16.11
N HIS A 119 2.01 -3.43 15.82
CA HIS A 119 0.94 -3.76 16.77
C HIS A 119 0.83 -5.28 17.04
N LEU A 120 1.45 -6.12 16.22
CA LEU A 120 1.54 -7.57 16.37
C LEU A 120 2.92 -7.99 16.89
N THR A 121 2.97 -9.09 17.65
CA THR A 121 4.23 -9.77 17.91
C THR A 121 4.66 -10.59 16.70
N LEU A 122 5.94 -10.98 16.65
CA LEU A 122 6.44 -11.84 15.58
C LEU A 122 5.73 -13.22 15.58
N GLU A 123 5.42 -13.75 16.77
CA GLU A 123 4.71 -15.01 16.92
C GLU A 123 3.26 -14.92 16.40
N GLN A 124 2.61 -13.76 16.58
CA GLN A 124 1.28 -13.51 16.01
C GLN A 124 1.35 -13.41 14.49
N LEU A 125 2.35 -12.72 13.95
CA LEU A 125 2.55 -12.60 12.51
C LEU A 125 2.83 -13.97 11.87
N MET A 126 3.63 -14.81 12.51
CA MET A 126 3.87 -16.19 12.04
C MET A 126 2.60 -17.04 12.01
N LYS A 127 1.64 -16.76 12.90
CA LYS A 127 0.34 -17.44 12.98
C LYS A 127 -0.75 -16.79 12.13
N ALA A 128 -0.45 -15.75 11.39
CA ALA A 128 -1.39 -15.05 10.51
C ALA A 128 -1.61 -15.83 9.21
N GLU A 129 -2.14 -17.05 9.30
CA GLU A 129 -2.27 -17.98 8.18
C GLU A 129 -3.00 -17.37 6.98
N SER A 130 -4.15 -16.71 7.20
CA SER A 130 -4.93 -16.08 6.13
C SER A 130 -4.11 -15.03 5.36
N LEU A 131 -3.37 -14.19 6.06
CA LEU A 131 -2.51 -13.17 5.47
C LEU A 131 -1.32 -13.81 4.73
N ASN A 132 -0.66 -14.77 5.38
CA ASN A 132 0.54 -15.41 4.83
C ASN A 132 0.23 -16.20 3.55
N GLU A 133 -0.88 -16.93 3.51
CA GLU A 133 -1.32 -17.64 2.30
C GLU A 133 -1.72 -16.66 1.19
N LYS A 134 -2.47 -15.60 1.51
CA LYS A 134 -2.82 -14.56 0.54
C LYS A 134 -1.57 -13.93 -0.09
N ILE A 135 -0.54 -13.60 0.71
CA ILE A 135 0.73 -13.06 0.20
C ILE A 135 1.41 -14.04 -0.75
N LYS A 136 1.52 -15.32 -0.37
CA LYS A 136 2.13 -16.36 -1.23
C LYS A 136 1.38 -16.51 -2.56
N GLU A 137 0.05 -16.57 -2.50
CA GLU A 137 -0.79 -16.69 -3.70
C GLU A 137 -0.60 -15.49 -4.63
N LEU A 138 -0.63 -14.26 -4.10
CA LEU A 138 -0.44 -13.06 -4.90
C LEU A 138 0.94 -13.00 -5.55
N ILE A 139 2.00 -13.37 -4.83
CA ILE A 139 3.36 -13.42 -5.37
C ILE A 139 3.43 -14.46 -6.50
N ALA A 140 2.93 -15.68 -6.26
CA ALA A 140 2.95 -16.75 -7.23
C ALA A 140 2.13 -16.43 -8.51
N GLN A 141 0.92 -15.84 -8.35
CA GLN A 141 0.06 -15.46 -9.47
C GLN A 141 0.69 -14.38 -10.37
N ASN A 142 1.60 -13.58 -9.84
CA ASN A 142 2.26 -12.50 -10.57
C ASN A 142 3.70 -12.85 -11.00
N GLY A 143 4.10 -14.12 -10.88
CA GLY A 143 5.39 -14.62 -11.37
C GLY A 143 6.61 -14.05 -10.63
N ARG A 144 6.47 -13.74 -9.37
CA ARG A 144 7.51 -13.14 -8.52
C ARG A 144 7.97 -14.07 -7.41
#